data_a70addd07a3e44352cf42ba22274f804
#
_entry.id   a70addd07a3e44352cf42ba22274f804
#
_cell.length_a   1.000
_cell.length_b   1.000
_cell.length_c   1.000
_cell.angle_alpha   90.00
_cell.angle_beta   90.00
_cell.angle_gamma   90.00
#
_symmetry.space_group_name_H-M   'P 1'
#
loop_
_entity.id
_entity.type
_entity.pdbx_description
1 polymer ?
#
loop_
_entity_poly.entity_id
_entity_poly.type
_entity_poly.pdbx_seq_one_letter_code
_entity_poly.pdbx_strand_id
1 'polypeptide(L)'
;MIFTTLAFHAEKLHQPQVWQQVLIAARWMAEHGIRATFFVYPFPALVYGENIAERVRALASLGHEIAQHTHFYAGCNIDKSNKVDDLSRNNIVHCLRRDFETLSAMGHPPRGFTAGSWFVSDAVLDELVDLGFVYDCSAQIPKPGPPAQDPRTQWLDAPQIYRSERGELLRLPTTGSLGEWFKWGYMARRKNSHIHQIVYLHDFDLLTLRGRVMLAGFLKIIRRETLQPTSNAAEQYSDLGGLSL
;
A
#
# COMPACT_ATOMS: atom_id res chain seq x y z
N MET A 1 -10.89 7.54 18.16
CA MET A 1 -9.87 8.36 17.46
C MET A 1 -9.80 7.85 16.03
N ILE A 2 -9.82 8.71 15.01
CA ILE A 2 -9.73 8.25 13.61
C ILE A 2 -8.27 8.33 13.21
N PHE A 3 -7.66 7.20 12.86
CA PHE A 3 -6.31 7.18 12.31
C PHE A 3 -6.40 7.28 10.79
N THR A 4 -5.49 8.03 10.22
CA THR A 4 -5.37 8.15 8.77
C THR A 4 -3.97 7.73 8.36
N THR A 5 -3.88 6.83 7.40
CA THR A 5 -2.63 6.45 6.76
C THR A 5 -2.58 7.04 5.36
N LEU A 6 -1.46 7.67 5.02
CA LEU A 6 -1.15 8.04 3.66
C LEU A 6 -0.27 6.96 3.05
N ALA A 7 -0.78 6.30 2.02
CA ALA A 7 -0.12 5.21 1.32
C ALA A 7 0.33 5.66 -0.08
N PHE A 8 1.56 5.33 -0.44
CA PHE A 8 2.08 5.50 -1.80
C PHE A 8 2.19 4.13 -2.46
N HIS A 9 1.50 3.91 -3.59
CA HIS A 9 1.78 2.79 -4.47
C HIS A 9 2.98 3.17 -5.34
N ALA A 10 4.16 2.73 -4.90
CA ALA A 10 5.45 3.14 -5.45
C ALA A 10 5.88 2.17 -6.55
N GLU A 11 5.26 2.30 -7.72
CA GLU A 11 5.46 1.41 -8.86
C GLU A 11 6.58 1.84 -9.81
N LYS A 12 6.95 3.12 -9.77
CA LYS A 12 7.88 3.71 -10.73
C LYS A 12 9.07 4.42 -10.08
N LEU A 13 9.44 3.99 -8.86
CA LEU A 13 10.62 4.55 -8.19
C LEU A 13 11.91 4.42 -9.03
N HIS A 14 11.98 3.47 -9.96
CA HIS A 14 13.11 3.31 -10.88
C HIS A 14 13.27 4.48 -11.87
N GLN A 15 12.20 5.26 -12.11
CA GLN A 15 12.24 6.41 -13.03
C GLN A 15 12.78 7.66 -12.31
N PRO A 16 13.85 8.33 -12.82
CA PRO A 16 14.47 9.46 -12.15
C PRO A 16 13.51 10.62 -11.85
N GLN A 17 12.64 10.96 -12.81
CA GLN A 17 11.67 12.05 -12.67
C GLN A 17 10.60 11.76 -11.61
N VAL A 18 10.15 10.51 -11.49
CA VAL A 18 9.23 10.08 -10.42
C VAL A 18 9.94 10.16 -9.07
N TRP A 19 11.13 9.57 -8.99
CA TRP A 19 11.93 9.59 -7.78
C TRP A 19 12.17 11.00 -7.25
N GLN A 20 12.50 11.96 -8.12
CA GLN A 20 12.72 13.35 -7.71
C GLN A 20 11.50 13.93 -7.01
N GLN A 21 10.30 13.73 -7.56
CA GLN A 21 9.07 14.26 -6.96
C GLN A 21 8.70 13.53 -5.67
N VAL A 22 8.90 12.22 -5.63
CA VAL A 22 8.69 11.40 -4.42
C VAL A 22 9.62 11.87 -3.30
N LEU A 23 10.91 12.06 -3.59
CA LEU A 23 11.88 12.49 -2.58
C LEU A 23 11.56 13.87 -2.01
N ILE A 24 11.14 14.82 -2.86
CA ILE A 24 10.70 16.15 -2.42
C ILE A 24 9.51 16.02 -1.45
N ALA A 25 8.49 15.26 -1.83
CA ALA A 25 7.31 15.05 -0.98
C ALA A 25 7.65 14.34 0.32
N ALA A 26 8.48 13.28 0.26
CA ALA A 26 8.89 12.51 1.43
C ALA A 26 9.70 13.35 2.43
N ARG A 27 10.66 14.14 1.96
CA ARG A 27 11.42 15.06 2.80
C ARG A 27 10.52 16.08 3.48
N TRP A 28 9.65 16.71 2.71
CA TRP A 28 8.72 17.68 3.25
C TRP A 28 7.82 17.07 4.33
N MET A 29 7.28 15.88 4.10
CA MET A 29 6.48 15.16 5.10
C MET A 29 7.31 14.87 6.36
N ALA A 30 8.53 14.37 6.21
CA ALA A 30 9.43 14.04 7.32
C ALA A 30 9.77 15.26 8.18
N GLU A 31 10.10 16.39 7.55
CA GLU A 31 10.36 17.69 8.21
C GLU A 31 9.17 18.20 9.02
N HIS A 32 7.96 17.80 8.61
CA HIS A 32 6.73 18.18 9.29
C HIS A 32 6.19 17.09 10.25
N GLY A 33 7.00 16.07 10.57
CA GLY A 33 6.62 15.01 11.49
C GLY A 33 5.60 14.02 10.93
N ILE A 34 5.37 14.03 9.61
CA ILE A 34 4.42 13.13 8.93
C ILE A 34 5.18 11.91 8.43
N ARG A 35 4.65 10.72 8.73
CA ARG A 35 5.15 9.44 8.23
C ARG A 35 4.10 8.78 7.35
N ALA A 36 4.53 8.33 6.17
CA ALA A 36 3.70 7.63 5.20
C ALA A 36 4.19 6.19 5.02
N THR A 37 3.36 5.35 4.43
CA THR A 37 3.73 3.99 4.01
C THR A 37 3.96 3.98 2.50
N PHE A 38 5.13 3.51 2.08
CA PHE A 38 5.47 3.28 0.68
C PHE A 38 5.35 1.79 0.37
N PHE A 39 4.29 1.41 -0.33
CA PHE A 39 4.12 0.08 -0.89
C PHE A 39 4.93 -0.01 -2.17
N VAL A 40 6.14 -0.55 -2.07
CA VAL A 40 7.12 -0.57 -3.16
C VAL A 40 6.95 -1.80 -4.03
N TYR A 41 6.84 -1.59 -5.36
CA TYR A 41 6.90 -2.64 -6.36
C TYR A 41 8.31 -2.72 -6.94
N PRO A 42 9.16 -3.65 -6.47
CA PRO A 42 10.57 -3.68 -6.84
C PRO A 42 10.83 -4.27 -8.23
N PHE A 43 9.92 -5.10 -8.74
CA PHE A 43 10.12 -5.87 -9.96
C PHE A 43 10.42 -5.01 -11.21
N PRO A 44 9.76 -3.85 -11.48
CA PRO A 44 10.12 -3.01 -12.61
C PRO A 44 11.60 -2.60 -12.61
N ALA A 45 12.14 -2.29 -11.44
CA ALA A 45 13.55 -1.93 -11.32
C ALA A 45 14.48 -3.08 -11.69
N LEU A 46 14.13 -4.33 -11.30
CA LEU A 46 14.91 -5.51 -11.67
C LEU A 46 14.95 -5.72 -13.19
N VAL A 47 13.81 -5.57 -13.87
CA VAL A 47 13.72 -5.77 -15.32
C VAL A 47 14.46 -4.68 -16.11
N TYR A 48 14.40 -3.43 -15.65
CA TYR A 48 15.11 -2.33 -16.29
C TYR A 48 16.58 -2.21 -15.84
N GLY A 49 17.06 -3.13 -15.01
CA GLY A 49 18.44 -3.12 -14.49
C GLY A 49 18.73 -1.94 -13.56
N GLU A 50 17.71 -1.31 -12.99
CA GLU A 50 17.84 -0.15 -12.12
C GLU A 50 17.98 -0.58 -10.65
N ASN A 51 18.96 0.00 -9.96
CA ASN A 51 19.13 -0.23 -8.55
C ASN A 51 18.33 0.82 -7.73
N ILE A 52 17.20 0.40 -7.16
CA ILE A 52 16.38 1.29 -6.31
C ILE A 52 16.72 1.19 -4.82
N ALA A 53 17.70 0.38 -4.41
CA ALA A 53 17.99 0.15 -3.00
C ALA A 53 18.34 1.45 -2.25
N GLU A 54 19.07 2.37 -2.89
CA GLU A 54 19.37 3.68 -2.28
C GLU A 54 18.11 4.53 -2.11
N ARG A 55 17.17 4.45 -3.06
CA ARG A 55 15.89 5.19 -3.00
C ARG A 55 15.02 4.65 -1.87
N VAL A 56 14.95 3.33 -1.73
CA VAL A 56 14.23 2.66 -0.64
C VAL A 56 14.86 3.03 0.71
N ARG A 57 16.20 2.92 0.85
CA ARG A 57 16.91 3.34 2.05
C ARG A 57 16.71 4.82 2.38
N ALA A 58 16.67 5.70 1.38
CA ALA A 58 16.43 7.12 1.60
C ALA A 58 15.02 7.39 2.17
N LEU A 59 13.99 6.69 1.69
CA LEU A 59 12.64 6.79 2.24
C LEU A 59 12.59 6.28 3.69
N ALA A 60 13.20 5.12 3.96
CA ALA A 60 13.26 4.54 5.29
C ALA A 60 14.04 5.44 6.27
N SER A 61 15.15 6.05 5.85
CA SER A 61 15.95 6.95 6.69
C SER A 61 15.20 8.24 7.07
N LEU A 62 14.21 8.63 6.27
CA LEU A 62 13.28 9.72 6.59
C LEU A 62 12.18 9.28 7.57
N GLY A 63 12.18 8.02 8.00
CA GLY A 63 11.20 7.43 8.92
C GLY A 63 9.89 7.00 8.27
N HIS A 64 9.83 6.91 6.95
CA HIS A 64 8.69 6.32 6.26
C HIS A 64 8.74 4.80 6.31
N GLU A 65 7.58 4.18 6.34
CA GLU A 65 7.46 2.72 6.27
C GLU A 65 7.67 2.24 4.83
N ILE A 66 8.40 1.13 4.70
CA ILE A 66 8.55 0.39 3.45
C ILE A 66 7.73 -0.88 3.56
N ALA A 67 6.76 -1.03 2.66
CA ALA A 67 5.88 -2.18 2.54
C ALA A 67 5.93 -2.72 1.10
N GLN A 68 5.39 -3.90 0.86
CA GLN A 68 5.45 -4.55 -0.45
C GLN A 68 4.20 -4.25 -1.30
N HIS A 69 4.43 -3.96 -2.56
CA HIS A 69 3.43 -3.95 -3.63
C HIS A 69 3.78 -4.99 -4.68
N THR A 70 2.81 -5.78 -5.12
CA THR A 70 3.07 -6.82 -6.13
C THR A 70 1.93 -6.90 -7.15
N HIS A 71 2.29 -6.95 -8.44
CA HIS A 71 1.38 -7.32 -9.53
C HIS A 71 1.64 -8.74 -9.98
N PHE A 72 0.58 -9.45 -10.34
CA PHE A 72 0.61 -10.87 -10.72
C PHE A 72 0.56 -11.04 -12.23
N TYR A 73 1.54 -10.47 -12.95
CA TYR A 73 1.60 -10.59 -14.40
C TYR A 73 2.24 -11.90 -14.86
N ALA A 74 1.67 -12.49 -15.94
CA ALA A 74 2.21 -13.70 -16.57
C ALA A 74 3.65 -13.47 -17.06
N GLY A 75 4.51 -14.46 -16.79
CA GLY A 75 5.92 -14.44 -17.23
C GLY A 75 6.69 -13.23 -16.71
N CYS A 76 6.24 -12.61 -15.65
CA CYS A 76 6.84 -11.38 -15.12
C CYS A 76 6.98 -10.28 -16.18
N ASN A 77 6.06 -10.20 -17.14
CA ASN A 77 6.11 -9.23 -18.22
C ASN A 77 5.68 -7.84 -17.73
N ILE A 78 6.57 -6.86 -17.83
CA ILE A 78 6.29 -5.46 -17.52
C ILE A 78 5.99 -4.65 -18.78
N ASP A 79 6.14 -5.22 -19.95
CA ASP A 79 5.80 -4.52 -21.17
C ASP A 79 4.30 -4.19 -21.15
N LYS A 80 4.00 -2.87 -21.19
CA LYS A 80 2.64 -2.36 -21.12
C LYS A 80 1.71 -2.91 -22.22
N SER A 81 2.26 -3.38 -23.33
CA SER A 81 1.51 -3.92 -24.44
C SER A 81 0.97 -5.32 -24.20
N ASN A 82 1.51 -6.07 -23.22
CA ASN A 82 1.22 -7.47 -22.98
C ASN A 82 1.05 -7.82 -21.48
N LYS A 83 0.53 -6.90 -20.70
CA LYS A 83 0.21 -7.18 -19.29
C LYS A 83 -0.98 -8.12 -19.22
N VAL A 84 -0.71 -9.40 -19.18
CA VAL A 84 -1.71 -10.44 -18.92
C VAL A 84 -1.53 -10.90 -17.49
N ASP A 85 -2.60 -10.81 -16.69
CA ASP A 85 -2.59 -11.36 -15.34
C ASP A 85 -2.52 -12.90 -15.40
N ASP A 86 -1.61 -13.48 -14.63
CA ASP A 86 -1.61 -14.90 -14.34
C ASP A 86 -1.89 -15.09 -12.84
N LEU A 87 -3.12 -15.45 -12.55
CA LEU A 87 -3.63 -15.63 -11.20
C LEU A 87 -3.53 -17.09 -10.72
N SER A 88 -2.72 -17.90 -11.40
CA SER A 88 -2.39 -19.24 -10.92
C SER A 88 -1.63 -19.19 -9.59
N ARG A 89 -1.88 -20.16 -8.71
CA ARG A 89 -1.22 -20.25 -7.40
C ARG A 89 0.31 -20.17 -7.52
N ASN A 90 0.88 -20.87 -8.50
CA ASN A 90 2.33 -20.90 -8.70
C ASN A 90 2.90 -19.53 -9.05
N ASN A 91 2.23 -18.77 -9.93
CA ASN A 91 2.69 -17.44 -10.29
C ASN A 91 2.48 -16.44 -9.14
N ILE A 92 1.39 -16.56 -8.38
CA ILE A 92 1.15 -15.74 -7.17
C ILE A 92 2.30 -15.92 -6.19
N VAL A 93 2.59 -17.16 -5.80
CA VAL A 93 3.68 -17.48 -4.86
C VAL A 93 5.02 -16.98 -5.38
N HIS A 94 5.31 -17.24 -6.66
CA HIS A 94 6.56 -16.77 -7.29
C HIS A 94 6.71 -15.24 -7.21
N CYS A 95 5.68 -14.48 -7.59
CA CYS A 95 5.74 -13.02 -7.57
C CYS A 95 5.89 -12.47 -6.15
N LEU A 96 5.14 -13.01 -5.19
CA LEU A 96 5.20 -12.56 -3.79
C LEU A 96 6.59 -12.78 -3.18
N ARG A 97 7.14 -14.00 -3.33
CA ARG A 97 8.48 -14.35 -2.80
C ARG A 97 9.58 -13.52 -3.44
N ARG A 98 9.59 -13.40 -4.77
CA ARG A 98 10.56 -12.58 -5.50
C ARG A 98 10.62 -11.16 -4.97
N ASP A 99 9.46 -10.50 -4.82
CA ASP A 99 9.39 -9.11 -4.38
C ASP A 99 9.76 -8.98 -2.90
N PHE A 100 9.35 -9.95 -2.05
CA PHE A 100 9.74 -10.04 -0.65
C PHE A 100 11.25 -10.18 -0.48
N GLU A 101 11.85 -11.12 -1.20
CA GLU A 101 13.30 -11.37 -1.17
C GLU A 101 14.08 -10.16 -1.67
N THR A 102 13.57 -9.49 -2.71
CA THR A 102 14.19 -8.28 -3.26
C THR A 102 14.21 -7.14 -2.23
N LEU A 103 13.10 -6.85 -1.56
CA LEU A 103 13.05 -5.82 -0.53
C LEU A 103 13.87 -6.20 0.71
N SER A 104 13.83 -7.46 1.10
CA SER A 104 14.63 -7.99 2.22
C SER A 104 16.12 -7.86 1.95
N ALA A 105 16.59 -8.15 0.73
CA ALA A 105 17.98 -7.98 0.31
C ALA A 105 18.42 -6.51 0.29
N MET A 106 17.48 -5.56 0.16
CA MET A 106 17.75 -4.12 0.32
C MET A 106 17.88 -3.69 1.79
N GLY A 107 17.66 -4.59 2.75
CA GLY A 107 17.68 -4.33 4.19
C GLY A 107 16.34 -3.93 4.78
N HIS A 108 15.23 -4.10 4.03
CA HIS A 108 13.89 -3.70 4.45
C HIS A 108 12.89 -4.85 4.25
N PRO A 109 12.93 -5.90 5.10
CA PRO A 109 11.94 -6.97 5.05
C PRO A 109 10.55 -6.37 5.29
N PRO A 110 9.62 -6.49 4.31
CA PRO A 110 8.32 -5.84 4.42
C PRO A 110 7.43 -6.55 5.44
N ARG A 111 6.73 -5.79 6.27
CA ARG A 111 5.71 -6.30 7.19
C ARG A 111 4.30 -6.09 6.68
N GLY A 112 4.11 -5.22 5.71
CA GLY A 112 2.83 -4.86 5.12
C GLY A 112 2.77 -5.12 3.63
N PHE A 113 1.55 -5.35 3.13
CA PHE A 113 1.29 -5.70 1.74
C PHE A 113 0.11 -4.94 1.14
N THR A 114 0.19 -4.68 -0.17
CA THR A 114 -0.97 -4.35 -1.01
C THR A 114 -0.79 -4.91 -2.42
N ALA A 115 -1.83 -5.54 -2.95
CA ALA A 115 -1.81 -6.12 -4.28
C ALA A 115 -2.06 -5.09 -5.37
N GLY A 116 -1.35 -5.23 -6.47
CA GLY A 116 -1.67 -4.54 -7.73
C GLY A 116 -3.04 -4.98 -8.24
N SER A 117 -3.76 -4.03 -8.85
CA SER A 117 -5.13 -4.25 -9.33
C SER A 117 -6.11 -4.76 -8.26
N TRP A 118 -5.80 -4.59 -6.98
CA TRP A 118 -6.65 -4.97 -5.83
C TRP A 118 -7.01 -6.46 -5.79
N PHE A 119 -6.17 -7.30 -6.40
CA PHE A 119 -6.43 -8.73 -6.46
C PHE A 119 -6.17 -9.42 -5.11
N VAL A 120 -7.17 -10.13 -4.60
CA VAL A 120 -7.06 -10.93 -3.38
C VAL A 120 -7.67 -12.31 -3.61
N SER A 121 -6.96 -13.34 -3.16
CA SER A 121 -7.44 -14.72 -3.09
C SER A 121 -6.84 -15.40 -1.86
N ASP A 122 -7.37 -16.56 -1.49
CA ASP A 122 -6.79 -17.35 -0.38
C ASP A 122 -5.32 -17.69 -0.65
N ALA A 123 -4.93 -17.93 -1.91
CA ALA A 123 -3.55 -18.19 -2.28
C ALA A 123 -2.62 -17.00 -1.99
N VAL A 124 -3.11 -15.76 -2.14
CA VAL A 124 -2.37 -14.54 -1.76
C VAL A 124 -2.27 -14.47 -0.25
N LEU A 125 -3.39 -14.59 0.46
CA LEU A 125 -3.43 -14.44 1.91
C LEU A 125 -2.62 -15.52 2.64
N ASP A 126 -2.71 -16.78 2.19
CA ASP A 126 -1.89 -17.88 2.73
C ASP A 126 -0.40 -17.60 2.57
N GLU A 127 0.02 -17.16 1.39
CA GLU A 127 1.42 -16.86 1.12
C GLU A 127 1.93 -15.67 1.93
N LEU A 128 1.09 -14.64 2.14
CA LEU A 128 1.45 -13.53 3.02
C LEU A 128 1.67 -13.98 4.46
N VAL A 129 0.82 -14.89 4.98
CA VAL A 129 1.02 -15.50 6.30
C VAL A 129 2.34 -16.29 6.33
N ASP A 130 2.61 -17.10 5.31
CA ASP A 130 3.85 -17.89 5.23
C ASP A 130 5.13 -17.04 5.21
N LEU A 131 5.06 -15.87 4.59
CA LEU A 131 6.17 -14.90 4.53
C LEU A 131 6.28 -14.02 5.78
N GLY A 132 5.35 -14.14 6.74
CA GLY A 132 5.36 -13.39 7.98
C GLY A 132 4.89 -11.94 7.86
N PHE A 133 4.04 -11.65 6.88
CA PHE A 133 3.38 -10.35 6.81
C PHE A 133 2.43 -10.16 7.99
N VAL A 134 2.35 -8.93 8.47
CA VAL A 134 1.52 -8.55 9.61
C VAL A 134 0.15 -8.04 9.15
N TYR A 135 0.13 -7.32 8.01
CA TYR A 135 -1.10 -6.75 7.49
C TYR A 135 -1.16 -6.74 5.97
N ASP A 136 -2.41 -6.77 5.44
CA ASP A 136 -2.78 -6.64 4.02
C ASP A 136 -3.76 -5.47 3.82
N CYS A 137 -3.47 -4.60 2.86
CA CYS A 137 -4.30 -3.46 2.48
C CYS A 137 -4.98 -3.63 1.11
N SER A 138 -5.04 -4.85 0.56
CA SER A 138 -5.55 -5.09 -0.78
C SER A 138 -7.07 -5.03 -0.90
N ALA A 139 -7.82 -5.24 0.19
CA ALA A 139 -9.26 -5.04 0.19
C ALA A 139 -9.64 -3.55 0.14
N GLN A 140 -10.83 -3.23 -0.34
CA GLN A 140 -11.34 -1.86 -0.37
C GLN A 140 -12.60 -1.71 0.49
N ILE A 141 -12.83 -0.51 1.02
CA ILE A 141 -14.11 -0.15 1.64
C ILE A 141 -15.16 0.03 0.54
N PRO A 142 -16.40 -0.50 0.70
CA PRO A 142 -17.50 -0.28 -0.23
C PRO A 142 -17.72 1.21 -0.49
N LYS A 143 -17.81 1.56 -1.77
CA LYS A 143 -17.99 2.95 -2.22
C LYS A 143 -19.47 3.28 -2.38
N PRO A 144 -19.88 4.55 -2.20
CA PRO A 144 -21.23 4.97 -2.55
C PRO A 144 -21.50 4.79 -4.04
N GLY A 145 -22.61 4.17 -4.39
CA GLY A 145 -23.02 3.88 -5.77
C GLY A 145 -23.08 2.38 -6.06
N PRO A 146 -23.40 2.00 -7.29
CA PRO A 146 -23.40 0.59 -7.67
C PRO A 146 -21.99 0.02 -7.46
N PRO A 147 -21.85 -1.17 -6.86
CA PRO A 147 -20.57 -1.77 -6.62
C PRO A 147 -19.80 -1.92 -7.94
N ALA A 148 -18.54 -1.57 -7.94
CA ALA A 148 -17.66 -1.92 -9.04
C ALA A 148 -17.65 -3.44 -9.15
N GLN A 149 -18.05 -3.96 -10.31
CA GLN A 149 -18.19 -5.41 -10.54
C GLN A 149 -16.85 -6.05 -10.92
N ASP A 150 -15.75 -5.66 -10.26
CA ASP A 150 -14.50 -6.41 -10.42
C ASP A 150 -14.50 -7.59 -9.44
N PRO A 151 -14.68 -8.83 -9.91
CA PRO A 151 -14.72 -10.00 -9.03
C PRO A 151 -13.39 -10.28 -8.32
N ARG A 152 -12.33 -9.60 -8.72
CA ARG A 152 -11.00 -9.73 -8.12
C ARG A 152 -10.83 -8.89 -6.86
N THR A 153 -11.63 -7.85 -6.70
CA THR A 153 -11.58 -6.94 -5.56
C THR A 153 -12.46 -7.45 -4.43
N GLN A 154 -11.89 -7.63 -3.27
CA GLN A 154 -12.67 -7.91 -2.05
C GLN A 154 -13.05 -6.59 -1.36
N TRP A 155 -14.29 -6.55 -0.86
CA TRP A 155 -14.86 -5.41 -0.17
C TRP A 155 -15.03 -5.72 1.30
N LEU A 156 -14.48 -4.89 2.17
CA LEU A 156 -14.55 -5.04 3.62
C LEU A 156 -15.04 -3.73 4.25
N ASP A 157 -16.10 -3.80 5.04
CA ASP A 157 -16.62 -2.63 5.77
C ASP A 157 -15.73 -2.20 6.92
N ALA A 158 -14.93 -3.09 7.46
CA ALA A 158 -14.06 -2.88 8.60
C ALA A 158 -12.82 -3.78 8.53
N PRO A 159 -11.77 -3.51 9.33
CA PRO A 159 -10.65 -4.42 9.51
C PRO A 159 -11.10 -5.82 9.91
N GLN A 160 -10.47 -6.83 9.36
CA GLN A 160 -10.76 -8.24 9.62
C GLN A 160 -9.45 -9.02 9.80
N ILE A 161 -9.54 -10.13 10.54
CA ILE A 161 -8.43 -11.06 10.69
C ILE A 161 -8.67 -12.23 9.75
N TYR A 162 -7.73 -12.45 8.85
CA TYR A 162 -7.64 -13.69 8.10
C TYR A 162 -6.93 -14.73 8.96
N ARG A 163 -7.52 -15.93 9.06
CA ARG A 163 -6.96 -17.06 9.80
C ARG A 163 -6.73 -18.22 8.87
N SER A 164 -5.52 -18.75 8.88
CA SER A 164 -5.15 -19.99 8.23
C SER A 164 -4.58 -20.97 9.26
N GLU A 165 -4.31 -22.20 8.87
CA GLU A 165 -3.62 -23.17 9.72
C GLU A 165 -2.20 -22.75 10.12
N ARG A 166 -1.62 -21.76 9.39
CA ARG A 166 -0.23 -21.31 9.53
C ARG A 166 -0.08 -20.02 10.34
N GLY A 167 -1.17 -19.31 10.58
CA GLY A 167 -1.14 -18.06 11.34
C GLY A 167 -2.28 -17.10 11.01
N GLU A 168 -2.10 -15.86 11.41
CA GLU A 168 -3.10 -14.81 11.26
C GLU A 168 -2.51 -13.63 10.47
N LEU A 169 -3.37 -12.92 9.72
CA LEU A 169 -3.04 -11.72 8.98
C LEU A 169 -4.13 -10.68 9.19
N LEU A 170 -3.76 -9.47 9.60
CA LEU A 170 -4.72 -8.38 9.72
C LEU A 170 -5.01 -7.79 8.33
N ARG A 171 -6.27 -7.71 7.97
CA ARG A 171 -6.74 -7.09 6.73
C ARG A 171 -7.30 -5.71 7.01
N LEU A 172 -6.62 -4.69 6.51
CA LEU A 172 -6.97 -3.28 6.65
C LEU A 172 -7.50 -2.75 5.32
N PRO A 173 -8.83 -2.56 5.16
CA PRO A 173 -9.36 -2.14 3.88
C PRO A 173 -8.93 -0.72 3.52
N THR A 174 -8.49 -0.54 2.27
CA THR A 174 -8.15 0.77 1.71
C THR A 174 -9.41 1.59 1.48
N THR A 175 -9.40 2.83 1.96
CA THR A 175 -10.57 3.73 1.85
C THR A 175 -10.75 4.24 0.42
N GLY A 176 -9.66 4.53 -0.28
CA GLY A 176 -9.69 4.96 -1.66
C GLY A 176 -8.50 5.80 -2.06
N SER A 177 -8.48 6.22 -3.32
CA SER A 177 -7.47 7.14 -3.81
C SER A 177 -7.60 8.53 -3.18
N LEU A 178 -6.52 9.30 -3.26
CA LEU A 178 -6.52 10.69 -2.83
C LEU A 178 -7.63 11.52 -3.53
N GLY A 179 -7.92 11.23 -4.81
CA GLY A 179 -9.02 11.85 -5.55
C GLY A 179 -10.40 11.47 -5.01
N GLU A 180 -10.59 10.21 -4.69
CA GLU A 180 -11.83 9.71 -4.09
C GLU A 180 -12.02 10.26 -2.67
N TRP A 181 -10.94 10.43 -1.91
CA TRP A 181 -11.01 11.03 -0.58
C TRP A 181 -11.56 12.47 -0.63
N PHE A 182 -11.14 13.30 -1.57
CA PHE A 182 -11.71 14.62 -1.77
C PHE A 182 -13.17 14.57 -2.21
N LYS A 183 -13.54 13.59 -3.01
CA LYS A 183 -14.90 13.42 -3.52
C LYS A 183 -15.86 12.84 -2.47
N TRP A 184 -15.42 11.86 -1.69
CA TRP A 184 -16.27 11.03 -0.84
C TRP A 184 -15.81 10.98 0.63
N GLY A 185 -14.52 11.08 0.88
CA GLY A 185 -13.90 10.82 2.18
C GLY A 185 -14.31 11.80 3.27
N TYR A 186 -14.58 13.04 2.92
CA TYR A 186 -15.09 14.01 3.87
C TYR A 186 -16.48 13.62 4.41
N MET A 187 -17.30 13.02 3.58
CA MET A 187 -18.63 12.52 3.95
C MET A 187 -18.56 11.24 4.79
N ALA A 188 -17.64 10.33 4.47
CA ALA A 188 -17.41 9.10 5.23
C ALA A 188 -16.90 9.38 6.65
N ARG A 189 -16.03 10.37 6.82
CA ARG A 189 -15.56 10.84 8.13
C ARG A 189 -16.67 11.30 9.06
N ARG A 190 -17.72 11.92 8.51
CA ARG A 190 -18.86 12.42 9.32
C ARG A 190 -19.78 11.30 9.79
N LYS A 191 -19.85 10.17 9.06
CA LYS A 191 -20.78 9.08 9.39
C LYS A 191 -20.20 8.02 10.32
N ASN A 192 -18.89 7.79 10.27
CA ASN A 192 -18.24 6.69 11.00
C ASN A 192 -17.01 7.19 11.76
N SER A 193 -17.21 7.59 13.01
CA SER A 193 -16.17 8.16 13.88
C SER A 193 -15.07 7.17 14.33
N HIS A 194 -15.12 5.90 13.92
CA HIS A 194 -14.25 4.83 14.42
C HIS A 194 -13.48 4.09 13.32
N ILE A 195 -13.43 4.60 12.08
CA ILE A 195 -12.79 3.90 10.97
C ILE A 195 -11.38 4.45 10.74
N HIS A 196 -10.41 3.53 10.70
CA HIS A 196 -9.10 3.78 10.15
C HIS A 196 -9.22 4.07 8.66
N GLN A 197 -8.61 5.15 8.19
CA GLN A 197 -8.63 5.54 6.78
C GLN A 197 -7.26 5.31 6.16
N ILE A 198 -7.20 4.49 5.12
CA ILE A 198 -6.03 4.34 4.27
C ILE A 198 -6.34 5.06 2.96
N VAL A 199 -5.62 6.15 2.71
CA VAL A 199 -5.76 6.98 1.51
C VAL A 199 -4.52 6.80 0.66
N TYR A 200 -4.68 6.40 -0.60
CA TYR A 200 -3.54 6.13 -1.47
C TYR A 200 -3.42 7.10 -2.64
N LEU A 201 -2.20 7.19 -3.15
CA LEU A 201 -1.86 7.75 -4.46
C LEU A 201 -0.72 6.93 -5.06
N HIS A 202 -0.59 6.99 -6.39
CA HIS A 202 0.58 6.41 -7.04
C HIS A 202 1.76 7.41 -7.02
N ASP A 203 2.97 6.90 -6.98
CA ASP A 203 4.19 7.72 -7.01
C ASP A 203 4.26 8.62 -8.26
N PHE A 204 3.78 8.14 -9.42
CA PHE A 204 3.74 8.89 -10.66
C PHE A 204 2.64 9.97 -10.73
N ASP A 205 1.65 9.97 -9.81
CA ASP A 205 0.66 11.05 -9.71
C ASP A 205 1.35 12.38 -9.38
N LEU A 206 2.48 12.33 -8.68
CA LEU A 206 3.27 13.50 -8.33
C LEU A 206 3.95 14.18 -9.54
N LEU A 207 4.01 13.55 -10.69
CA LEU A 207 4.46 14.21 -11.92
C LEU A 207 3.49 15.29 -12.38
N THR A 208 2.21 15.17 -11.99
CA THR A 208 1.18 16.14 -12.36
C THR A 208 1.02 17.24 -11.30
N LEU A 209 0.73 18.46 -11.75
CA LEU A 209 0.40 19.56 -10.84
C LEU A 209 -0.83 19.19 -9.98
N ARG A 210 -1.83 18.52 -10.58
CA ARG A 210 -3.04 18.06 -9.88
C ARG A 210 -2.68 17.15 -8.71
N GLY A 211 -1.85 16.13 -8.91
CA GLY A 211 -1.45 15.20 -7.85
C GLY A 211 -0.74 15.92 -6.70
N ARG A 212 0.18 16.83 -7.00
CA ARG A 212 0.88 17.63 -5.98
C ARG A 212 -0.06 18.56 -5.21
N VAL A 213 -0.97 19.24 -5.87
CA VAL A 213 -1.96 20.14 -5.23
C VAL A 213 -2.91 19.32 -4.34
N MET A 214 -3.35 18.15 -4.81
CA MET A 214 -4.20 17.27 -4.02
C MET A 214 -3.48 16.76 -2.77
N LEU A 215 -2.23 16.31 -2.89
CA LEU A 215 -1.43 15.89 -1.74
C LEU A 215 -1.26 17.04 -0.73
N ALA A 216 -0.87 18.23 -1.19
CA ALA A 216 -0.70 19.39 -0.33
C ALA A 216 -2.02 19.79 0.38
N GLY A 217 -3.15 19.75 -0.34
CA GLY A 217 -4.49 20.01 0.22
C GLY A 217 -4.88 18.99 1.27
N PHE A 218 -4.66 17.70 0.99
CA PHE A 218 -4.91 16.62 1.95
C PHE A 218 -4.11 16.81 3.25
N LEU A 219 -2.81 17.06 3.14
CA LEU A 219 -1.94 17.25 4.30
C LEU A 219 -2.28 18.50 5.12
N LYS A 220 -2.90 19.52 4.53
CA LYS A 220 -3.44 20.69 5.26
C LYS A 220 -4.70 20.37 6.04
N ILE A 221 -5.56 19.50 5.50
CA ILE A 221 -6.88 19.19 6.09
C ILE A 221 -6.76 18.16 7.21
N ILE A 222 -5.88 17.15 7.01
CA ILE A 222 -5.67 16.11 8.00
C ILE A 222 -4.82 16.65 9.14
N ARG A 223 -5.27 16.42 10.38
CA ARG A 223 -4.47 16.74 11.55
C ARG A 223 -3.23 15.84 11.58
N ARG A 224 -2.06 16.43 11.78
CA ARG A 224 -0.77 15.70 11.79
C ARG A 224 -0.76 14.57 12.82
N GLU A 225 -1.40 14.78 13.96
CA GLU A 225 -1.48 13.80 15.06
C GLU A 225 -2.26 12.53 14.68
N THR A 226 -3.03 12.57 13.58
CA THR A 226 -3.79 11.41 13.09
C THR A 226 -3.11 10.69 11.94
N LEU A 227 -2.03 11.25 11.37
CA LEU A 227 -1.29 10.63 10.28
C LEU A 227 -0.17 9.74 10.83
N GLN A 228 -0.24 8.46 10.52
CA GLN A 228 0.74 7.46 10.95
C GLN A 228 0.99 6.41 9.85
N PRO A 229 2.13 5.69 9.88
CA PRO A 229 2.36 4.52 9.04
C PRO A 229 1.31 3.44 9.26
N THR A 230 1.11 2.59 8.26
CA THR A 230 0.11 1.51 8.33
C THR A 230 0.48 0.47 9.39
N SER A 231 1.76 0.20 9.61
CA SER A 231 2.24 -0.68 10.66
C SER A 231 1.79 -0.24 12.06
N ASN A 232 1.87 1.05 12.37
CA ASN A 232 1.41 1.58 13.65
C ASN A 232 -0.11 1.39 13.83
N ALA A 233 -0.87 1.56 12.75
CA ALA A 233 -2.30 1.29 12.78
C ALA A 233 -2.57 -0.20 12.99
N ALA A 234 -1.80 -1.09 12.36
CA ALA A 234 -1.92 -2.53 12.53
C ALA A 234 -1.65 -2.96 13.97
N GLU A 235 -0.59 -2.42 14.60
CA GLU A 235 -0.27 -2.68 16.02
C GLU A 235 -1.40 -2.28 16.94
N GLN A 236 -2.04 -1.12 16.72
CA GLN A 236 -3.17 -0.68 17.54
C GLN A 236 -4.41 -1.58 17.39
N TYR A 237 -4.67 -2.13 16.20
CA TYR A 237 -5.75 -3.11 16.02
C TYR A 237 -5.45 -4.43 16.71
N SER A 238 -4.19 -4.84 16.76
CA SER A 238 -3.75 -6.05 17.48
C SER A 238 -3.99 -5.93 18.98
N ASP A 239 -3.66 -4.79 19.57
CA ASP A 239 -3.86 -4.51 20.99
C ASP A 239 -5.35 -4.50 21.37
N LEU A 240 -6.21 -4.00 20.46
CA LEU A 240 -7.66 -3.98 20.69
C LEU A 240 -8.34 -5.33 20.48
N GLY A 241 -7.77 -6.21 19.67
CA GLY A 241 -8.34 -7.50 19.28
C GLY A 241 -7.75 -8.73 19.98
N GLY A 242 -6.74 -8.56 20.83
CA GLY A 242 -6.04 -9.67 21.47
C GLY A 242 -5.19 -10.50 20.50
N LEU A 243 -4.76 -9.91 19.40
CA LEU A 243 -3.83 -10.50 18.45
C LEU A 243 -2.42 -10.50 19.04
N SER A 244 -1.77 -11.65 19.07
CA SER A 244 -0.30 -11.73 19.21
C SER A 244 0.31 -11.58 17.81
N LEU A 245 0.73 -10.40 17.44
CA LEU A 245 1.53 -10.14 16.25
C LEU A 245 2.99 -10.50 16.46
#